data_0bed232c843b5ffdf85ae03247ad5da3
#
_entry.id   0bed232c843b5ffdf85ae03247ad5da3
#
_cell.length_a   1.000
_cell.length_b   1.000
_cell.length_c   1.000
_cell.angle_alpha   90.00
_cell.angle_beta   90.00
_cell.angle_gamma   90.00
#
_symmetry.space_group_name_H-M   'P 1'
#
loop_
_entity.id
_entity.type
_entity.pdbx_description
1 polymer ?
#
loop_
_entity_poly.entity_id
_entity_poly.type
_entity_poly.pdbx_seq_one_letter_code
_entity_poly.pdbx_strand_id
1 'polypeptide(L)'
;MPQGRQPAGEHALSNAERQARYRARRQAEQPLPKIRYRRPADKRTRAQRWYDTVAELVALQAEYAAWHDALPDSLRDSATAEALQAIVDLDLEELMAIVPPRGYGRD
;
A
#
# COMPACT_ATOMS: atom_id res chain seq x y z
N MET A 1 27.45 34.50 -48.46
CA MET A 1 27.23 34.29 -47.95
C MET A 1 26.80 34.19 -47.21
N PRO A 2 26.72 34.07 -46.92
CA PRO A 2 26.48 33.90 -46.20
C PRO A 2 26.21 33.65 -45.34
N GLN A 3 25.91 33.47 -44.93
CA GLN A 3 25.73 33.25 -44.16
C GLN A 3 25.85 32.96 -43.31
N GLY A 4 25.87 33.05 -43.06
CA GLY A 4 25.88 32.79 -42.11
C GLY A 4 26.05 31.83 -41.44
N ARG A 5 25.97 31.55 -40.85
CA ARG A 5 26.13 30.68 -40.33
C ARG A 5 25.33 29.77 -40.22
N GLN A 6 25.34 28.98 -40.74
CA GLN A 6 24.54 27.92 -40.66
C GLN A 6 25.21 26.89 -39.98
N PRO A 7 24.70 26.31 -38.99
CA PRO A 7 25.28 25.21 -38.36
C PRO A 7 25.35 24.12 -39.34
N ALA A 8 26.33 23.38 -39.15
CA ALA A 8 26.61 22.36 -40.04
C ALA A 8 25.48 21.49 -40.29
N GLY A 9 25.30 21.27 -41.48
CA GLY A 9 24.39 20.37 -41.94
C GLY A 9 23.05 20.79 -41.68
N GLU A 10 22.94 21.42 -40.72
CA GLU A 10 21.69 21.68 -40.38
C GLU A 10 21.63 22.97 -39.87
N HIS A 11 20.64 23.37 -39.50
CA HIS A 11 20.42 24.65 -38.96
C HIS A 11 20.53 24.60 -37.46
N ALA A 12 20.86 25.69 -36.86
CA ALA A 12 20.82 25.81 -35.43
C ALA A 12 19.43 25.63 -34.94
N LEU A 13 19.28 24.86 -33.89
CA LEU A 13 18.02 24.71 -33.26
C LEU A 13 17.57 26.02 -32.63
N SER A 14 16.34 26.37 -32.82
CA SER A 14 15.76 27.50 -32.11
C SER A 14 15.68 27.19 -30.63
N ASN A 15 15.50 28.21 -29.82
CA ASN A 15 15.31 28.01 -28.39
C ASN A 15 14.12 27.10 -28.12
N ALA A 16 13.05 27.25 -28.88
CA ALA A 16 11.88 26.43 -28.71
C ALA A 16 12.20 24.95 -28.99
N GLU A 17 12.98 24.70 -30.04
CA GLU A 17 13.38 23.33 -30.36
C GLU A 17 14.28 22.72 -29.31
N ARG A 18 15.21 23.51 -28.79
CA ARG A 18 16.10 23.06 -27.72
C ARG A 18 15.29 22.72 -26.47
N GLN A 19 14.35 23.55 -26.12
CA GLN A 19 13.49 23.31 -24.97
C GLN A 19 12.64 22.05 -25.18
N ALA A 20 12.10 21.90 -26.37
CA ALA A 20 11.29 20.73 -26.68
C ALA A 20 12.13 19.43 -26.59
N ARG A 21 13.36 19.45 -27.12
CA ARG A 21 14.27 18.32 -27.01
C ARG A 21 14.64 18.00 -25.56
N TYR A 22 14.89 19.05 -24.80
CA TYR A 22 15.23 18.87 -23.40
C TYR A 22 14.07 18.23 -22.63
N ARG A 23 12.86 18.71 -22.87
CA ARG A 23 11.69 18.12 -22.21
C ARG A 23 11.47 16.68 -22.62
N ALA A 24 11.60 16.39 -23.92
CA ALA A 24 11.44 15.04 -24.42
C ALA A 24 12.47 14.11 -23.81
N ARG A 25 13.73 14.58 -23.73
CA ARG A 25 14.79 13.78 -23.13
C ARG A 25 14.50 13.51 -21.66
N ARG A 26 14.05 14.52 -20.94
CA ARG A 26 13.72 14.37 -19.53
C ARG A 26 12.60 13.39 -19.31
N GLN A 27 11.59 13.44 -20.16
CA GLN A 27 10.48 12.50 -20.08
C GLN A 27 10.94 11.08 -20.41
N ALA A 28 11.85 10.93 -21.35
CA ALA A 28 12.38 9.63 -21.69
C ALA A 28 13.28 9.06 -20.60
N GLU A 29 14.03 9.92 -19.92
CA GLU A 29 14.90 9.51 -18.82
C GLU A 29 14.12 9.18 -17.56
N GLN A 30 12.95 9.74 -17.39
CA GLN A 30 12.08 9.39 -16.29
C GLN A 30 11.27 8.17 -16.73
N PRO A 31 11.60 7.00 -16.20
CA PRO A 31 10.80 5.83 -16.51
C PRO A 31 9.45 6.05 -15.88
N LEU A 32 8.43 6.16 -16.64
CA LEU A 32 7.07 6.24 -16.23
C LEU A 32 6.77 7.35 -15.21
N PRO A 33 5.77 8.15 -15.41
CA PRO A 33 5.34 9.07 -14.37
C PRO A 33 5.09 8.21 -13.16
N LYS A 34 5.87 8.44 -12.13
CA LYS A 34 5.59 7.82 -10.87
C LYS A 34 4.23 8.34 -10.46
N ILE A 35 3.23 7.53 -10.69
CA ILE A 35 1.98 7.75 -10.05
C ILE A 35 2.29 7.55 -8.59
N ARG A 36 2.53 8.62 -7.90
CA ARG A 36 2.59 8.55 -6.46
C ARG A 36 1.17 8.32 -5.99
N TYR A 37 0.87 7.06 -5.78
CA TYR A 37 -0.28 6.76 -4.98
C TYR A 37 0.03 7.24 -3.57
N ARG A 38 -0.33 8.47 -3.30
CA ARG A 38 -0.53 8.84 -1.92
C ARG A 38 -1.73 8.04 -1.48
N ARG A 39 -1.50 7.11 -0.59
CA ARG A 39 -2.60 6.56 0.16
C ARG A 39 -3.37 7.75 0.70
N PRO A 40 -4.68 7.83 0.46
CA PRO A 40 -5.46 8.88 1.06
C PRO A 40 -5.20 8.82 2.56
N ALA A 41 -4.98 9.97 3.15
CA ALA A 41 -4.75 10.04 4.58
C ALA A 41 -5.92 9.36 5.27
N ASP A 42 -5.62 8.48 6.19
CA ASP A 42 -6.64 7.81 6.97
C ASP A 42 -7.31 8.85 7.85
N LYS A 43 -8.57 9.13 7.55
CA LYS A 43 -9.34 10.16 8.27
C LYS A 43 -9.99 9.63 9.53
N ARG A 44 -9.87 8.35 9.81
CA ARG A 44 -10.42 7.78 11.03
C ARG A 44 -9.61 8.22 12.23
N THR A 45 -10.25 8.39 13.35
CA THR A 45 -9.55 8.63 14.61
C THR A 45 -8.76 7.37 15.00
N ARG A 46 -7.80 7.54 15.87
CA ARG A 46 -7.04 6.40 16.36
C ARG A 46 -7.95 5.39 17.07
N ALA A 47 -8.92 5.89 17.81
CA ALA A 47 -9.91 5.03 18.48
C ALA A 47 -10.71 4.22 17.45
N GLN A 48 -11.16 4.86 16.38
CA GLN A 48 -11.91 4.14 15.34
C GLN A 48 -11.02 3.09 14.66
N ARG A 49 -9.75 3.42 14.45
CA ARG A 49 -8.80 2.45 13.88
C ARG A 49 -8.61 1.26 14.79
N TRP A 50 -8.60 1.48 16.11
CA TRP A 50 -8.54 0.39 17.06
C TRP A 50 -9.73 -0.55 16.92
N TYR A 51 -10.94 0.00 16.94
CA TYR A 51 -12.16 -0.80 16.82
C TYR A 51 -12.20 -1.56 15.49
N ASP A 52 -11.83 -0.90 14.40
CA ASP A 52 -11.85 -1.52 13.08
C ASP A 52 -10.83 -2.65 13.00
N THR A 53 -9.65 -2.46 13.58
CA THR A 53 -8.60 -3.47 13.57
C THR A 53 -8.99 -4.67 14.42
N VAL A 54 -9.58 -4.45 15.56
CA VAL A 54 -10.05 -5.54 16.41
C VAL A 54 -11.15 -6.31 15.70
N ALA A 55 -12.10 -5.63 15.08
CA ALA A 55 -13.16 -6.27 14.31
C ALA A 55 -12.60 -7.13 13.18
N GLU A 56 -11.58 -6.61 12.48
CA GLU A 56 -10.92 -7.35 11.42
C GLU A 56 -10.21 -8.59 11.96
N LEU A 57 -9.57 -8.46 13.10
CA LEU A 57 -8.89 -9.59 13.74
C LEU A 57 -9.89 -10.68 14.16
N VAL A 58 -11.02 -10.29 14.69
CA VAL A 58 -12.09 -11.23 15.04
C VAL A 58 -12.60 -11.96 13.80
N ALA A 59 -12.76 -11.23 12.70
CA ALA A 59 -13.20 -11.83 11.44
C ALA A 59 -12.15 -12.83 10.92
N LEU A 60 -10.86 -12.49 11.01
CA LEU A 60 -9.79 -13.40 10.61
C LEU A 60 -9.77 -14.64 11.48
N GLN A 61 -9.96 -14.50 12.78
CA GLN A 61 -10.01 -15.65 13.68
C GLN A 61 -11.12 -16.61 13.25
N ALA A 62 -12.27 -16.08 12.86
CA ALA A 62 -13.37 -16.90 12.38
C ALA A 62 -13.02 -17.65 11.10
N GLU A 63 -12.27 -17.01 10.20
CA GLU A 63 -11.80 -17.65 8.96
C GLU A 63 -10.82 -18.78 9.28
N TYR A 64 -9.91 -18.56 10.20
CA TYR A 64 -8.98 -19.61 10.63
C TYR A 64 -9.69 -20.75 11.35
N ALA A 65 -10.72 -20.42 12.12
CA ALA A 65 -11.52 -21.45 12.76
C ALA A 65 -12.23 -22.33 11.72
N ALA A 66 -12.76 -21.71 10.68
CA ALA A 66 -13.39 -22.45 9.59
C ALA A 66 -12.39 -23.36 8.87
N TRP A 67 -11.18 -22.86 8.64
CA TRP A 67 -10.12 -23.66 8.04
C TRP A 67 -9.76 -24.84 8.94
N HIS A 68 -9.60 -24.60 10.23
CA HIS A 68 -9.31 -25.67 11.19
C HIS A 68 -10.37 -26.74 11.15
N ASP A 69 -11.64 -26.36 11.14
CA ASP A 69 -12.75 -27.32 11.09
C ASP A 69 -12.80 -28.10 9.78
N ALA A 70 -12.29 -27.50 8.71
CA ALA A 70 -12.28 -28.13 7.39
C ALA A 70 -11.06 -29.02 7.15
N LEU A 71 -10.13 -29.11 8.10
CA LEU A 71 -8.95 -29.96 7.93
C LEU A 71 -9.36 -31.43 7.84
N PRO A 72 -8.78 -32.18 6.90
CA PRO A 72 -9.00 -33.61 6.85
C PRO A 72 -8.38 -34.28 8.08
N ASP A 73 -8.94 -35.44 8.48
CA ASP A 73 -8.47 -36.15 9.66
C ASP A 73 -7.00 -36.43 9.65
N SER A 74 -6.45 -36.67 8.47
CA SER A 74 -5.01 -36.99 8.32
C SER A 74 -4.11 -35.81 8.68
N LEU A 75 -4.65 -34.56 8.72
CA LEU A 75 -3.88 -33.36 9.02
C LEU A 75 -4.20 -32.79 10.39
N ARG A 76 -5.07 -33.42 11.16
CA ARG A 76 -5.47 -32.86 12.46
C ARG A 76 -4.36 -32.83 13.50
N ASP A 77 -3.34 -33.65 13.32
CA ASP A 77 -2.18 -33.66 14.20
C ASP A 77 -0.96 -32.98 13.58
N SER A 78 -1.16 -32.24 12.49
CA SER A 78 -0.07 -31.59 11.79
C SER A 78 0.30 -30.27 12.46
N ALA A 79 1.49 -29.75 12.09
CA ALA A 79 1.92 -28.42 12.55
C ALA A 79 0.93 -27.33 12.14
N THR A 80 0.30 -27.50 10.98
CA THR A 80 -0.72 -26.55 10.52
C THR A 80 -1.92 -26.55 11.46
N ALA A 81 -2.37 -27.72 11.88
CA ALA A 81 -3.48 -27.85 12.82
C ALA A 81 -3.14 -27.20 14.15
N GLU A 82 -1.93 -27.39 14.64
CA GLU A 82 -1.49 -26.77 15.89
C GLU A 82 -1.45 -25.25 15.79
N ALA A 83 -0.96 -24.73 14.68
CA ALA A 83 -0.93 -23.29 14.46
C ALA A 83 -2.35 -22.70 14.39
N LEU A 84 -3.26 -23.38 13.69
CA LEU A 84 -4.63 -22.92 13.60
C LEU A 84 -5.32 -22.99 14.96
N GLN A 85 -5.07 -24.03 15.72
CA GLN A 85 -5.64 -24.16 17.06
C GLN A 85 -5.16 -23.03 17.97
N ALA A 86 -3.89 -22.65 17.88
CA ALA A 86 -3.37 -21.53 18.66
C ALA A 86 -4.08 -20.23 18.35
N ILE A 87 -4.42 -20.01 17.10
CA ILE A 87 -5.17 -18.81 16.68
C ILE A 87 -6.60 -18.86 17.19
N VAL A 88 -7.24 -20.02 17.06
CA VAL A 88 -8.63 -20.20 17.50
C VAL A 88 -8.76 -20.06 19.00
N ASP A 89 -7.75 -20.49 19.75
CA ASP A 89 -7.78 -20.45 21.21
C ASP A 89 -7.50 -19.06 21.79
N LEU A 90 -7.10 -18.08 20.97
CA LEU A 90 -6.88 -16.74 21.45
C LEU A 90 -8.19 -16.11 21.93
N ASP A 91 -8.12 -15.56 23.11
CA ASP A 91 -9.28 -14.83 23.66
C ASP A 91 -9.19 -13.37 23.21
N LEU A 92 -9.99 -13.02 22.23
CA LEU A 92 -10.06 -11.65 21.71
C LEU A 92 -11.07 -10.80 22.47
N GLU A 93 -11.80 -11.37 23.41
CA GLU A 93 -12.77 -10.60 24.18
C GLU A 93 -12.13 -9.49 24.99
N GLU A 94 -10.93 -9.73 25.49
CA GLU A 94 -10.18 -8.70 26.20
C GLU A 94 -9.90 -7.50 25.30
N LEU A 95 -9.57 -7.75 24.05
CA LEU A 95 -9.34 -6.67 23.09
C LEU A 95 -10.61 -5.92 22.76
N MET A 96 -11.73 -6.65 22.67
CA MET A 96 -13.01 -6.04 22.37
C MET A 96 -13.54 -5.22 23.56
N ALA A 97 -13.14 -5.58 24.76
CA ALA A 97 -13.56 -4.88 25.95
C ALA A 97 -12.78 -3.59 26.21
N ILE A 98 -11.66 -3.41 25.55
CA ILE A 98 -10.86 -2.20 25.73
C ILE A 98 -11.54 -1.04 25.03
N VAL A 99 -11.74 0.05 25.75
CA VAL A 99 -12.22 1.30 25.20
C VAL A 99 -11.01 2.23 25.07
N PRO A 100 -10.52 2.49 23.84
CA PRO A 100 -9.35 3.33 23.70
C PRO A 100 -9.67 4.76 24.11
N PRO A 101 -8.70 5.47 24.68
CA PRO A 101 -8.93 6.84 25.11
C PRO A 101 -9.11 7.77 23.93
N ARG A 102 -9.89 8.82 24.12
CA ARG A 102 -10.00 9.86 23.11
C ARG A 102 -8.73 10.68 23.13
N GLY A 103 -8.21 10.89 21.94
CA GLY A 103 -7.09 11.80 21.79
C GLY A 103 -7.55 13.25 21.73
N TYR A 104 -6.61 14.15 21.83
CA TYR A 104 -6.86 15.58 21.66
C TYR A 104 -6.71 15.95 20.20
N GLY A 105 -7.65 16.74 19.68
CA GLY A 105 -7.60 17.20 18.32
C GLY A 105 -7.93 16.09 17.34
N ARG A 106 -7.01 15.86 16.41
CA ARG A 106 -7.19 14.85 15.41
C ARG A 106 -6.61 13.54 15.80
N ASP A 107 -7.21 12.86 16.63
CA ASP A 107 -6.65 11.55 16.94
C ASP A 107 -7.30 10.41 16.18
#